data_cabd7e07a0480bfa41c0f5d752d98948
#
_entry.id   cabd7e07a0480bfa41c0f5d752d98948
#
_cell.length_a   1.000
_cell.length_b   1.000
_cell.length_c   1.000
_cell.angle_alpha   90.00
_cell.angle_beta   90.00
_cell.angle_gamma   90.00
#
_symmetry.space_group_name_H-M   'P 1'
#
loop_
_entity.id
_entity.type
_entity.pdbx_description
1 polymer ?
#
loop_
_entity_poly.entity_id
_entity_poly.type
_entity_poly.pdbx_seq_one_letter_code
_entity_poly.pdbx_strand_id
1 'polypeptide(L)'
;MRVRTTTVGRGPIRSLISTNGKVEPIRNFEAHSPAATTVKHLFVKEGDHVRQGQLLLQLDDADLRSQAARARAGIKAAQADEADVDTGGTREEMLTLDAQLVKARSARDAAQRNLDALHRLQQQGAASAGEVKQAEDALQRAQADTTLLEQKKKDRYSQPEVARVQAQAAEAQAAYDAAEDALRKSSVRAPFDGIVYALPVKPGAYVQTGDLLLQEGDLSHMLVRAFVDEPDIGRLASGQKIEVTWDALPGRIWTGVVSTVPSTVKLRGARNVGEVTCTLDNHDLRLLPNVNVGVTVISAEHSGVLTLLREAVRIDDTKPYVYQVVDDELKRREVEVSLQNLTQVEITAGLSENAVVALSSADANKPLVDGARVKVVP
;
A
#
# COMPACT_ATOMS: atom_id res chain seq x y z
N MET A 1 -33.75 38.00 45.75
CA MET A 1 -32.65 37.94 44.77
C MET A 1 -33.26 37.76 43.38
N ARG A 2 -32.76 38.47 42.38
CA ARG A 2 -33.21 38.24 40.97
C ARG A 2 -32.34 37.19 40.34
N VAL A 3 -32.96 36.23 39.60
CA VAL A 3 -32.25 35.14 38.96
C VAL A 3 -32.68 34.97 37.50
N ARG A 4 -31.74 34.72 36.63
CA ARG A 4 -32.00 34.23 35.26
C ARG A 4 -32.25 32.73 35.34
N THR A 5 -33.22 32.25 34.58
CA THR A 5 -33.62 30.84 34.62
C THR A 5 -33.67 30.25 33.23
N THR A 6 -33.62 28.94 33.21
CA THR A 6 -33.90 28.14 32.03
C THR A 6 -34.84 26.99 32.41
N THR A 7 -35.51 26.41 31.45
CA THR A 7 -36.39 25.26 31.65
C THR A 7 -35.77 24.00 31.12
N VAL A 8 -35.97 22.90 31.82
CA VAL A 8 -35.61 21.55 31.32
C VAL A 8 -36.54 21.25 30.15
N GLY A 9 -35.99 21.12 28.97
CA GLY A 9 -36.70 20.72 27.77
C GLY A 9 -36.42 19.29 27.35
N ARG A 10 -37.27 18.78 26.47
CA ARG A 10 -37.01 17.50 25.81
C ARG A 10 -36.55 17.74 24.37
N GLY A 11 -35.38 17.24 24.03
CA GLY A 11 -34.80 17.49 22.71
C GLY A 11 -33.66 16.53 22.35
N PRO A 12 -33.09 16.71 21.18
CA PRO A 12 -31.87 15.98 20.80
C PRO A 12 -30.64 16.64 21.43
N ILE A 13 -29.67 15.82 21.83
CA ILE A 13 -28.32 16.28 22.19
C ILE A 13 -27.27 15.50 21.41
N ARG A 14 -26.29 16.22 20.89
CA ARG A 14 -25.17 15.65 20.14
C ARG A 14 -23.85 16.01 20.80
N SER A 15 -22.99 15.03 20.92
CA SER A 15 -21.59 15.24 21.27
C SER A 15 -20.77 15.19 19.99
N LEU A 16 -20.02 16.26 19.74
CA LEU A 16 -19.30 16.49 18.50
C LEU A 16 -17.80 16.57 18.76
N ILE A 17 -17.02 16.04 17.83
CA ILE A 17 -15.56 16.22 17.77
C ILE A 17 -15.28 16.94 16.46
N SER A 18 -14.80 18.19 16.54
CA SER A 18 -14.48 18.99 15.36
C SER A 18 -12.98 19.04 15.15
N THR A 19 -12.57 18.80 13.92
CA THR A 19 -11.16 18.80 13.51
C THR A 19 -11.03 19.19 12.04
N ASN A 20 -9.78 19.29 11.56
CA ASN A 20 -9.49 19.51 10.15
C ASN A 20 -8.92 18.23 9.53
N GLY A 21 -9.25 18.02 8.27
CA GLY A 21 -8.77 16.89 7.49
C GLY A 21 -8.34 17.30 6.08
N LYS A 22 -7.70 16.36 5.40
CA LYS A 22 -7.35 16.45 3.98
C LYS A 22 -8.13 15.42 3.19
N VAL A 23 -8.67 15.83 2.06
CA VAL A 23 -9.45 14.98 1.15
C VAL A 23 -8.51 14.29 0.15
N GLU A 24 -8.70 12.98 -0.03
CA GLU A 24 -7.96 12.17 -0.99
C GLU A 24 -8.94 11.23 -1.71
N PRO A 25 -8.68 10.83 -2.97
CA PRO A 25 -9.49 9.79 -3.61
C PRO A 25 -9.30 8.45 -2.88
N ILE A 26 -10.35 7.63 -2.77
CA ILE A 26 -10.25 6.31 -2.15
C ILE A 26 -9.34 5.36 -2.96
N ARG A 27 -9.36 5.51 -4.28
CA ARG A 27 -8.43 4.86 -5.22
C ARG A 27 -7.64 5.95 -5.91
N ASN A 28 -6.33 5.93 -5.73
CA ASN A 28 -5.40 6.92 -6.28
C ASN A 28 -4.29 6.22 -7.06
N PHE A 29 -3.99 6.73 -8.24
CA PHE A 29 -2.87 6.31 -9.06
C PHE A 29 -2.00 7.52 -9.40
N GLU A 30 -0.72 7.41 -9.10
CA GLU A 30 0.30 8.41 -9.42
C GLU A 30 1.27 7.81 -10.43
N ALA A 31 1.29 8.35 -11.62
CA ALA A 31 2.25 7.94 -12.64
C ALA A 31 3.53 8.74 -12.49
N HIS A 32 4.65 8.05 -12.31
CA HIS A 32 5.97 8.65 -12.25
C HIS A 32 6.82 8.22 -13.45
N SER A 33 7.75 9.10 -13.87
CA SER A 33 8.64 8.77 -14.97
C SER A 33 9.64 7.66 -14.59
N PRO A 34 9.75 6.58 -15.39
CA PRO A 34 10.69 5.50 -15.11
C PRO A 34 12.14 5.84 -15.43
N ALA A 35 12.37 6.86 -16.26
CA ALA A 35 13.69 7.30 -16.71
C ALA A 35 13.68 8.78 -17.08
N ALA A 36 14.84 9.39 -17.16
CA ALA A 36 15.00 10.74 -17.70
C ALA A 36 14.71 10.75 -19.22
N THR A 37 13.66 11.45 -19.62
CA THR A 37 13.17 11.47 -21.01
C THR A 37 12.28 12.67 -21.29
N THR A 38 11.65 12.74 -22.46
CA THR A 38 10.73 13.81 -22.86
C THR A 38 9.30 13.24 -22.98
N VAL A 39 8.31 14.03 -22.60
CA VAL A 39 6.90 13.72 -22.83
C VAL A 39 6.59 13.88 -24.31
N LYS A 40 6.29 12.79 -25.00
CA LYS A 40 6.03 12.76 -26.44
C LYS A 40 4.62 13.19 -26.80
N HIS A 41 3.63 12.54 -26.17
CA HIS A 41 2.22 12.81 -26.38
C HIS A 41 1.43 12.77 -25.09
N LEU A 42 0.43 13.65 -24.97
CA LEU A 42 -0.62 13.61 -23.97
C LEU A 42 -1.94 13.30 -24.68
N PHE A 43 -2.68 12.31 -24.21
CA PHE A 43 -3.95 11.88 -24.80
C PHE A 43 -5.15 12.31 -23.93
N VAL A 44 -4.88 12.89 -22.75
CA VAL A 44 -5.89 13.32 -21.78
C VAL A 44 -5.55 14.71 -21.24
N LYS A 45 -6.55 15.34 -20.61
CA LYS A 45 -6.45 16.62 -19.89
C LYS A 45 -6.95 16.44 -18.45
N GLU A 46 -6.64 17.40 -17.59
CA GLU A 46 -7.26 17.46 -16.26
C GLU A 46 -8.78 17.55 -16.39
N GLY A 47 -9.48 16.75 -15.60
CA GLY A 47 -10.93 16.61 -15.61
C GLY A 47 -11.47 15.52 -16.53
N ASP A 48 -10.65 14.92 -17.39
CA ASP A 48 -11.11 13.85 -18.28
C ASP A 48 -11.41 12.55 -17.53
N HIS A 49 -12.54 11.93 -17.89
CA HIS A 49 -12.87 10.58 -17.47
C HIS A 49 -12.11 9.57 -18.31
N VAL A 50 -11.48 8.62 -17.66
CA VAL A 50 -10.66 7.57 -18.31
C VAL A 50 -11.14 6.19 -17.93
N ARG A 51 -10.92 5.22 -18.82
CA ARG A 51 -11.26 3.82 -18.61
C ARG A 51 -10.02 3.00 -18.34
N GLN A 52 -10.17 1.91 -17.62
CA GLN A 52 -9.09 0.95 -17.38
C GLN A 52 -8.40 0.54 -18.70
N GLY A 53 -7.07 0.59 -18.73
CA GLY A 53 -6.24 0.27 -19.89
C GLY A 53 -6.10 1.39 -20.92
N GLN A 54 -6.86 2.50 -20.81
CA GLN A 54 -6.74 3.65 -21.70
C GLN A 54 -5.34 4.25 -21.63
N LEU A 55 -4.75 4.58 -22.79
CA LEU A 55 -3.46 5.27 -22.87
C LEU A 55 -3.64 6.74 -22.48
N LEU A 56 -2.91 7.20 -21.47
CA LEU A 56 -3.02 8.55 -20.92
C LEU A 56 -1.93 9.46 -21.45
N LEU A 57 -0.70 8.98 -21.43
CA LEU A 57 0.46 9.69 -21.99
C LEU A 57 1.51 8.72 -22.54
N GLN A 58 2.33 9.23 -23.44
CA GLN A 58 3.46 8.53 -24.03
C GLN A 58 4.73 9.35 -23.81
N LEU A 59 5.71 8.72 -23.18
CA LEU A 59 7.07 9.25 -23.12
C LEU A 59 7.85 8.92 -24.39
N ASP A 60 8.92 9.65 -24.66
CA ASP A 60 9.85 9.24 -25.72
C ASP A 60 10.60 7.98 -25.24
N ASP A 61 10.40 6.91 -25.98
CA ASP A 61 10.83 5.57 -25.64
C ASP A 61 11.99 5.06 -26.51
N ALA A 62 12.58 5.90 -27.35
CA ALA A 62 13.63 5.51 -28.31
C ALA A 62 14.82 4.84 -27.61
N ASP A 63 15.32 5.45 -26.52
CA ASP A 63 16.43 4.89 -25.73
C ASP A 63 16.03 3.62 -25.00
N LEU A 64 14.84 3.58 -24.40
CA LEU A 64 14.30 2.41 -23.70
C LEU A 64 14.11 1.22 -24.65
N ARG A 65 13.62 1.46 -25.88
CA ARG A 65 13.54 0.43 -26.93
C ARG A 65 14.91 -0.12 -27.30
N SER A 66 15.91 0.76 -27.42
CA SER A 66 17.28 0.36 -27.71
C SER A 66 17.87 -0.49 -26.58
N GLN A 67 17.63 -0.11 -25.33
CA GLN A 67 18.05 -0.88 -24.14
C GLN A 67 17.35 -2.25 -24.08
N ALA A 68 16.05 -2.30 -24.29
CA ALA A 68 15.31 -3.56 -24.32
C ALA A 68 15.78 -4.48 -25.46
N ALA A 69 16.08 -3.92 -26.65
CA ALA A 69 16.61 -4.69 -27.76
C ALA A 69 18.00 -5.28 -27.45
N ARG A 70 18.88 -4.53 -26.80
CA ARG A 70 20.21 -5.00 -26.36
C ARG A 70 20.07 -6.09 -25.30
N ALA A 71 19.24 -5.87 -24.29
CA ALA A 71 18.98 -6.84 -23.23
C ALA A 71 18.38 -8.15 -23.81
N ARG A 72 17.46 -8.03 -24.80
CA ARG A 72 16.90 -9.19 -25.50
C ARG A 72 17.95 -9.97 -26.31
N ALA A 73 18.92 -9.29 -26.88
CA ALA A 73 20.05 -9.96 -27.54
C ALA A 73 20.94 -10.67 -26.51
N GLY A 74 21.22 -10.01 -25.39
CA GLY A 74 22.01 -10.59 -24.29
C GLY A 74 21.40 -11.86 -23.71
N ILE A 75 20.09 -11.87 -23.41
CA ILE A 75 19.43 -13.08 -22.90
C ILE A 75 19.44 -14.21 -23.92
N LYS A 76 19.26 -13.93 -25.20
CA LYS A 76 19.34 -14.98 -26.23
C LYS A 76 20.73 -15.61 -26.31
N ALA A 77 21.79 -14.81 -26.18
CA ALA A 77 23.14 -15.32 -26.15
C ALA A 77 23.38 -16.19 -24.90
N ALA A 78 23.02 -15.72 -23.72
CA ALA A 78 23.17 -16.46 -22.47
C ALA A 78 22.34 -17.77 -22.45
N GLN A 79 21.15 -17.77 -23.01
CA GLN A 79 20.32 -18.98 -23.17
C GLN A 79 20.95 -19.99 -24.16
N ALA A 80 21.62 -19.52 -25.20
CA ALA A 80 22.36 -20.40 -26.10
C ALA A 80 23.55 -21.04 -25.40
N ASP A 81 24.32 -20.26 -24.63
CA ASP A 81 25.46 -20.79 -23.84
C ASP A 81 24.99 -21.80 -22.78
N GLU A 82 23.84 -21.54 -22.12
CA GLU A 82 23.24 -22.47 -21.15
C GLU A 82 22.80 -23.77 -21.84
N ALA A 83 22.15 -23.69 -23.00
CA ALA A 83 21.73 -24.83 -23.76
C ALA A 83 22.93 -25.67 -24.24
N ASP A 84 24.04 -25.05 -24.65
CA ASP A 84 25.26 -25.72 -25.02
C ASP A 84 25.88 -26.48 -23.82
N VAL A 85 25.86 -25.88 -22.63
CA VAL A 85 26.33 -26.54 -21.40
C VAL A 85 25.44 -27.72 -21.01
N ASP A 86 24.11 -27.53 -21.06
CA ASP A 86 23.13 -28.57 -20.70
C ASP A 86 23.18 -29.77 -21.66
N THR A 87 23.45 -29.54 -22.96
CA THR A 87 23.58 -30.59 -23.98
C THR A 87 24.99 -31.24 -24.00
N GLY A 88 25.91 -30.74 -23.19
CA GLY A 88 27.28 -31.26 -23.09
C GLY A 88 28.25 -30.67 -24.13
N GLY A 89 27.88 -29.53 -24.75
CA GLY A 89 28.71 -28.78 -25.67
C GLY A 89 28.04 -28.46 -27.00
N THR A 90 28.71 -27.64 -27.79
CA THR A 90 28.25 -27.35 -29.15
C THR A 90 28.12 -28.61 -30.00
N ARG A 91 27.26 -28.59 -31.00
CA ARG A 91 27.07 -29.74 -31.89
C ARG A 91 28.38 -30.20 -32.54
N GLU A 92 29.26 -29.29 -32.93
CA GLU A 92 30.56 -29.61 -33.54
C GLU A 92 31.48 -30.35 -32.56
N GLU A 93 31.57 -29.86 -31.34
CA GLU A 93 32.37 -30.48 -30.28
C GLU A 93 31.87 -31.88 -29.93
N MET A 94 30.55 -32.06 -29.82
CA MET A 94 29.94 -33.37 -29.56
C MET A 94 30.23 -34.37 -30.67
N LEU A 95 30.08 -33.96 -31.94
CA LEU A 95 30.40 -34.79 -33.10
C LEU A 95 31.90 -35.21 -33.12
N THR A 96 32.78 -34.26 -32.79
CA THR A 96 34.23 -34.53 -32.72
C THR A 96 34.58 -35.55 -31.62
N LEU A 97 33.96 -35.37 -30.43
CA LEU A 97 34.19 -36.29 -29.32
C LEU A 97 33.62 -37.69 -29.60
N ASP A 98 32.44 -37.77 -30.24
CA ASP A 98 31.85 -39.05 -30.63
C ASP A 98 32.70 -39.78 -31.69
N ALA A 99 33.24 -39.05 -32.66
CA ALA A 99 34.19 -39.63 -33.63
C ALA A 99 35.47 -40.17 -32.97
N GLN A 100 36.04 -39.44 -32.01
CA GLN A 100 37.17 -39.89 -31.23
C GLN A 100 36.87 -41.16 -30.39
N LEU A 101 35.67 -41.18 -29.77
CA LEU A 101 35.19 -42.31 -28.99
C LEU A 101 35.03 -43.58 -29.85
N VAL A 102 34.42 -43.45 -31.05
CA VAL A 102 34.29 -44.54 -32.01
C VAL A 102 35.64 -45.10 -32.44
N LYS A 103 36.62 -44.22 -32.73
CA LYS A 103 38.01 -44.61 -33.04
C LYS A 103 38.68 -45.36 -31.89
N ALA A 104 38.58 -44.84 -30.62
CA ALA A 104 39.17 -45.48 -29.46
C ALA A 104 38.54 -46.85 -29.17
N ARG A 105 37.24 -46.98 -29.28
CA ARG A 105 36.53 -48.28 -29.14
C ARG A 105 36.98 -49.29 -30.17
N SER A 106 37.07 -48.85 -31.42
CA SER A 106 37.58 -49.74 -32.51
C SER A 106 38.99 -50.21 -32.24
N ALA A 107 39.88 -49.34 -31.74
CA ALA A 107 41.25 -49.70 -31.36
C ALA A 107 41.29 -50.71 -30.19
N ARG A 108 40.49 -50.49 -29.12
CA ARG A 108 40.31 -51.41 -27.98
C ARG A 108 39.83 -52.79 -28.49
N ASP A 109 38.81 -52.82 -29.31
CA ASP A 109 38.25 -54.09 -29.84
C ASP A 109 39.27 -54.84 -30.75
N ALA A 110 40.07 -54.10 -31.50
CA ALA A 110 41.18 -54.70 -32.27
C ALA A 110 42.27 -55.28 -31.37
N ALA A 111 42.71 -54.56 -30.32
CA ALA A 111 43.70 -55.05 -29.34
C ALA A 111 43.16 -56.27 -28.59
N GLN A 112 41.89 -56.30 -28.23
CA GLN A 112 41.25 -57.46 -27.57
C GLN A 112 41.33 -58.72 -28.50
N ARG A 113 40.90 -58.58 -29.76
CA ARG A 113 40.91 -59.67 -30.71
C ARG A 113 42.35 -60.21 -30.95
N ASN A 114 43.33 -59.31 -30.99
CA ASN A 114 44.72 -59.68 -31.11
C ASN A 114 45.22 -60.47 -29.88
N LEU A 115 44.93 -60.03 -28.66
CA LEU A 115 45.25 -60.73 -27.44
C LEU A 115 44.62 -62.11 -27.38
N ASP A 116 43.27 -62.19 -27.73
CA ASP A 116 42.56 -63.48 -27.77
C ASP A 116 43.19 -64.49 -28.80
N ALA A 117 43.71 -63.99 -29.89
CA ALA A 117 44.41 -64.80 -30.90
C ALA A 117 45.78 -65.30 -30.37
N LEU A 118 46.53 -64.39 -29.77
CA LEU A 118 47.84 -64.73 -29.19
C LEU A 118 47.73 -65.72 -28.01
N HIS A 119 46.69 -65.59 -27.17
CA HIS A 119 46.39 -66.55 -26.11
C HIS A 119 46.13 -67.95 -26.69
N ARG A 120 45.34 -68.05 -27.76
CA ARG A 120 45.09 -69.35 -28.45
C ARG A 120 46.38 -69.93 -29.03
N LEU A 121 47.24 -69.11 -29.68
CA LEU A 121 48.55 -69.54 -30.24
C LEU A 121 49.51 -69.95 -29.12
N GLN A 122 49.55 -69.28 -28.00
CA GLN A 122 50.38 -69.65 -26.87
C GLN A 122 49.99 -71.01 -26.29
N GLN A 123 48.68 -71.29 -26.19
CA GLN A 123 48.23 -72.66 -25.77
C GLN A 123 48.64 -73.75 -26.77
N GLN A 124 48.89 -73.43 -28.03
CA GLN A 124 49.38 -74.32 -29.05
C GLN A 124 50.89 -74.32 -29.16
N GLY A 125 51.59 -73.53 -28.27
CA GLY A 125 53.07 -73.44 -28.31
C GLY A 125 53.63 -72.58 -29.45
N ALA A 126 52.75 -71.78 -30.15
CA ALA A 126 53.10 -70.99 -31.33
C ALA A 126 53.25 -69.49 -31.06
N ALA A 127 53.10 -69.03 -29.79
CA ALA A 127 53.37 -67.65 -29.40
C ALA A 127 54.15 -67.63 -28.08
N SER A 128 55.04 -66.62 -27.90
CA SER A 128 55.87 -66.44 -26.68
C SER A 128 55.11 -65.69 -25.60
N ALA A 129 55.45 -65.85 -24.34
CA ALA A 129 54.92 -65.10 -23.21
C ALA A 129 55.19 -63.60 -23.35
N GLY A 130 56.28 -63.20 -24.02
CA GLY A 130 56.58 -61.79 -24.28
C GLY A 130 55.57 -61.11 -25.26
N GLU A 131 55.18 -61.83 -26.31
CA GLU A 131 54.17 -61.36 -27.29
C GLU A 131 52.79 -61.21 -26.68
N VAL A 132 52.37 -62.16 -25.84
CA VAL A 132 51.15 -62.08 -25.09
C VAL A 132 51.16 -60.85 -24.13
N LYS A 133 52.28 -60.68 -23.42
CA LYS A 133 52.41 -59.51 -22.52
C LYS A 133 52.38 -58.21 -23.26
N GLN A 134 53.01 -58.09 -24.44
CA GLN A 134 52.86 -56.86 -25.30
C GLN A 134 51.41 -56.58 -25.73
N ALA A 135 50.67 -57.63 -26.05
CA ALA A 135 49.27 -57.48 -26.44
C ALA A 135 48.36 -57.10 -25.25
N GLU A 136 48.65 -57.66 -24.05
CA GLU A 136 47.97 -57.20 -22.81
C GLU A 136 48.24 -55.74 -22.54
N ASP A 137 49.47 -55.27 -22.62
CA ASP A 137 49.85 -53.88 -22.41
C ASP A 137 49.20 -52.93 -23.47
N ALA A 138 49.06 -53.44 -24.74
CA ALA A 138 48.36 -52.69 -25.80
C ALA A 138 46.90 -52.60 -25.52
N LEU A 139 46.22 -53.65 -25.07
CA LEU A 139 44.83 -53.65 -24.68
C LEU A 139 44.59 -52.71 -23.48
N GLN A 140 45.43 -52.77 -22.46
CA GLN A 140 45.35 -51.92 -21.28
C GLN A 140 45.42 -50.43 -21.66
N ARG A 141 46.30 -50.04 -22.58
CA ARG A 141 46.38 -48.66 -23.10
C ARG A 141 45.13 -48.26 -23.84
N ALA A 142 44.65 -49.11 -24.74
CA ALA A 142 43.43 -48.83 -25.51
C ALA A 142 42.16 -48.75 -24.65
N GLN A 143 42.10 -49.53 -23.55
CA GLN A 143 41.03 -49.43 -22.55
C GLN A 143 41.13 -48.11 -21.78
N ALA A 144 42.31 -47.69 -21.32
CA ALA A 144 42.53 -46.44 -20.62
C ALA A 144 42.13 -45.23 -21.49
N ASP A 145 42.50 -45.23 -22.79
CA ASP A 145 42.11 -44.17 -23.73
C ASP A 145 40.59 -44.09 -23.91
N THR A 146 39.94 -45.27 -24.03
CA THR A 146 38.45 -45.33 -24.15
C THR A 146 37.79 -44.79 -22.89
N THR A 147 38.22 -45.20 -21.72
CA THR A 147 37.72 -44.76 -20.42
C THR A 147 37.90 -43.26 -20.24
N LEU A 148 39.07 -42.72 -20.60
CA LEU A 148 39.32 -41.26 -20.52
C LEU A 148 38.38 -40.47 -21.40
N LEU A 149 38.09 -40.91 -22.65
CA LEU A 149 37.19 -40.25 -23.55
C LEU A 149 35.71 -40.35 -23.10
N GLU A 150 35.33 -41.51 -22.52
CA GLU A 150 34.01 -41.71 -21.93
C GLU A 150 33.78 -40.79 -20.72
N GLN A 151 34.81 -40.68 -19.89
CA GLN A 151 34.78 -39.78 -18.73
C GLN A 151 34.75 -38.31 -19.17
N LYS A 152 35.56 -37.92 -20.18
CA LYS A 152 35.50 -36.61 -20.80
C LYS A 152 34.10 -36.26 -21.38
N LYS A 153 33.39 -37.26 -21.91
CA LYS A 153 32.04 -37.06 -22.42
C LYS A 153 31.02 -36.87 -21.29
N LYS A 154 31.17 -37.63 -20.19
CA LYS A 154 30.29 -37.60 -19.04
C LYS A 154 30.47 -36.36 -18.19
N ASP A 155 31.69 -35.98 -17.89
CA ASP A 155 32.05 -34.91 -16.94
C ASP A 155 32.68 -33.73 -17.69
N ARG A 156 32.06 -33.35 -18.83
CA ARG A 156 32.62 -32.33 -19.70
C ARG A 156 32.65 -30.96 -19.07
N TYR A 157 31.58 -30.58 -18.35
CA TYR A 157 31.52 -29.37 -17.60
C TYR A 157 31.49 -29.66 -16.10
N SER A 158 32.33 -28.94 -15.37
CA SER A 158 32.32 -29.01 -13.92
C SER A 158 31.09 -28.34 -13.33
N GLN A 159 30.63 -28.76 -12.16
CA GLN A 159 29.49 -28.11 -11.47
C GLN A 159 29.66 -26.59 -11.31
N PRO A 160 30.85 -26.04 -10.98
CA PRO A 160 31.05 -24.60 -10.96
C PRO A 160 30.92 -23.92 -12.31
N GLU A 161 31.26 -24.56 -13.42
CA GLU A 161 31.07 -23.99 -14.77
C GLU A 161 29.59 -23.94 -15.15
N VAL A 162 28.84 -25.01 -14.89
CA VAL A 162 27.40 -25.04 -15.07
C VAL A 162 26.74 -23.93 -14.25
N ALA A 163 27.08 -23.83 -12.96
CA ALA A 163 26.55 -22.81 -12.09
C ALA A 163 26.86 -21.36 -12.56
N ARG A 164 28.07 -21.16 -13.11
CA ARG A 164 28.45 -19.84 -13.67
C ARG A 164 27.63 -19.47 -14.89
N VAL A 165 27.39 -20.38 -15.82
CA VAL A 165 26.59 -20.13 -17.02
C VAL A 165 25.13 -19.89 -16.65
N GLN A 166 24.58 -20.68 -15.73
CA GLN A 166 23.24 -20.47 -15.20
C GLN A 166 23.08 -19.11 -14.50
N ALA A 167 24.08 -18.69 -13.72
CA ALA A 167 24.08 -17.38 -13.10
C ALA A 167 24.10 -16.25 -14.15
N GLN A 168 24.89 -16.41 -15.23
CA GLN A 168 24.91 -15.44 -16.34
C GLN A 168 23.57 -15.38 -17.09
N ALA A 169 22.91 -16.51 -17.31
CA ALA A 169 21.59 -16.55 -17.91
C ALA A 169 20.54 -15.86 -17.02
N ALA A 170 20.59 -16.11 -15.71
CA ALA A 170 19.70 -15.45 -14.74
C ALA A 170 19.95 -13.92 -14.67
N GLU A 171 21.20 -13.48 -14.72
CA GLU A 171 21.55 -12.04 -14.77
C GLU A 171 21.01 -11.39 -16.05
N ALA A 172 21.22 -12.03 -17.21
CA ALA A 172 20.73 -11.55 -18.49
C ALA A 172 19.18 -11.49 -18.55
N GLN A 173 18.51 -12.48 -17.94
CA GLN A 173 17.06 -12.49 -17.80
C GLN A 173 16.59 -11.31 -16.94
N ALA A 174 17.19 -11.10 -15.79
CA ALA A 174 16.83 -9.97 -14.91
C ALA A 174 17.03 -8.60 -15.60
N ALA A 175 18.12 -8.46 -16.36
CA ALA A 175 18.39 -7.25 -17.14
C ALA A 175 17.37 -7.03 -18.25
N TYR A 176 16.93 -8.09 -18.92
CA TYR A 176 15.89 -8.02 -19.94
C TYR A 176 14.53 -7.64 -19.34
N ASP A 177 14.14 -8.29 -18.24
CA ASP A 177 12.88 -8.00 -17.56
C ASP A 177 12.82 -6.55 -17.06
N ALA A 178 13.92 -6.03 -16.51
CA ALA A 178 14.02 -4.64 -16.08
C ALA A 178 13.90 -3.65 -17.24
N ALA A 179 14.56 -3.93 -18.37
CA ALA A 179 14.50 -3.08 -19.56
C ALA A 179 13.11 -3.10 -20.22
N GLU A 180 12.45 -4.24 -20.26
CA GLU A 180 11.08 -4.38 -20.78
C GLU A 180 10.05 -3.71 -19.89
N ASP A 181 10.21 -3.81 -18.56
CA ASP A 181 9.36 -3.12 -17.59
C ASP A 181 9.49 -1.58 -17.70
N ALA A 182 10.71 -1.05 -17.85
CA ALA A 182 10.94 0.36 -18.09
C ALA A 182 10.30 0.84 -19.40
N LEU A 183 10.42 0.06 -20.48
CA LEU A 183 9.77 0.34 -21.75
C LEU A 183 8.25 0.32 -21.63
N ARG A 184 7.67 -0.64 -20.92
CA ARG A 184 6.22 -0.71 -20.70
C ARG A 184 5.72 0.51 -19.91
N LYS A 185 6.46 0.94 -18.90
CA LYS A 185 6.15 2.14 -18.08
C LYS A 185 6.26 3.45 -18.84
N SER A 186 6.94 3.50 -20.00
CA SER A 186 6.97 4.68 -20.87
C SER A 186 5.62 5.01 -21.49
N SER A 187 4.71 4.04 -21.56
CA SER A 187 3.33 4.19 -22.02
C SER A 187 2.40 4.12 -20.82
N VAL A 188 2.10 5.25 -20.22
CA VAL A 188 1.25 5.33 -19.02
C VAL A 188 -0.20 5.08 -19.37
N ARG A 189 -0.80 4.09 -18.72
CA ARG A 189 -2.20 3.68 -18.89
C ARG A 189 -2.95 3.72 -17.57
N ALA A 190 -4.26 4.01 -17.64
CA ALA A 190 -5.17 3.98 -16.51
C ALA A 190 -5.26 2.57 -15.90
N PRO A 191 -4.98 2.37 -14.61
CA PRO A 191 -5.11 1.07 -13.96
C PRO A 191 -6.56 0.71 -13.61
N PHE A 192 -7.47 1.69 -13.58
CA PHE A 192 -8.89 1.55 -13.30
C PHE A 192 -9.70 2.65 -13.98
N ASP A 193 -11.03 2.62 -13.89
CA ASP A 193 -11.89 3.70 -14.36
C ASP A 193 -11.84 4.86 -13.35
N GLY A 194 -11.52 6.08 -13.82
CA GLY A 194 -11.30 7.21 -12.93
C GLY A 194 -11.34 8.56 -13.64
N ILE A 195 -10.87 9.58 -12.96
CA ILE A 195 -10.72 10.95 -13.47
C ILE A 195 -9.28 11.41 -13.28
N VAL A 196 -8.70 11.99 -14.33
CA VAL A 196 -7.38 12.64 -14.24
C VAL A 196 -7.56 13.97 -13.51
N TYR A 197 -7.06 14.07 -12.28
CA TYR A 197 -7.25 15.27 -11.47
C TYR A 197 -5.99 16.14 -11.35
N ALA A 198 -4.82 15.65 -11.78
CA ALA A 198 -3.60 16.45 -11.89
C ALA A 198 -2.76 15.98 -13.07
N LEU A 199 -2.25 16.95 -13.86
CA LEU A 199 -1.41 16.73 -15.04
C LEU A 199 -0.34 17.82 -15.12
N PRO A 200 0.73 17.74 -14.28
CA PRO A 200 1.73 18.79 -14.17
C PRO A 200 2.68 18.91 -15.38
N VAL A 201 2.61 17.97 -16.33
CA VAL A 201 3.50 17.92 -17.50
C VAL A 201 2.82 18.40 -18.77
N LYS A 202 3.63 18.78 -19.76
CA LYS A 202 3.19 19.22 -21.09
C LYS A 202 3.93 18.44 -22.19
N PRO A 203 3.35 18.31 -23.39
CA PRO A 203 4.07 17.76 -24.54
C PRO A 203 5.38 18.51 -24.77
N GLY A 204 6.47 17.79 -24.98
CA GLY A 204 7.81 18.35 -25.13
C GLY A 204 8.55 18.69 -23.82
N ALA A 205 7.90 18.53 -22.65
CA ALA A 205 8.58 18.72 -21.37
C ALA A 205 9.60 17.60 -21.10
N TYR A 206 10.79 17.98 -20.67
CA TYR A 206 11.78 17.04 -20.16
C TYR A 206 11.46 16.69 -18.72
N VAL A 207 11.47 15.40 -18.40
CA VAL A 207 11.17 14.84 -17.06
C VAL A 207 12.33 13.97 -16.61
N GLN A 208 12.58 13.96 -15.30
CA GLN A 208 13.58 13.10 -14.68
C GLN A 208 12.95 11.82 -14.11
N THR A 209 13.79 10.85 -13.79
CA THR A 209 13.34 9.64 -13.11
C THR A 209 12.67 10.00 -11.78
N GLY A 210 11.43 9.52 -11.59
CA GLY A 210 10.64 9.78 -10.39
C GLY A 210 9.76 11.03 -10.46
N ASP A 211 9.86 11.87 -11.50
CA ASP A 211 8.97 13.03 -11.65
C ASP A 211 7.53 12.58 -11.83
N LEU A 212 6.62 13.30 -11.17
CA LEU A 212 5.18 13.07 -11.28
C LEU A 212 4.69 13.48 -12.68
N LEU A 213 4.04 12.57 -13.37
CA LEU A 213 3.49 12.78 -14.71
C LEU A 213 2.01 13.11 -14.69
N LEU A 214 1.22 12.34 -13.94
CA LEU A 214 -0.22 12.56 -13.75
C LEU A 214 -0.70 11.86 -12.48
N GLN A 215 -1.89 12.31 -12.02
CA GLN A 215 -2.64 11.66 -10.96
C GLN A 215 -4.06 11.36 -11.44
N GLU A 216 -4.50 10.14 -11.22
CA GLU A 216 -5.83 9.64 -11.55
C GLU A 216 -6.47 9.08 -10.30
N GLY A 217 -7.77 9.29 -10.10
CA GLY A 217 -8.49 8.78 -8.95
C GLY A 217 -9.96 8.53 -9.20
N ASP A 218 -10.55 7.67 -8.37
CA ASP A 218 -12.00 7.59 -8.22
C ASP A 218 -12.45 8.75 -7.32
N LEU A 219 -12.97 9.80 -7.94
CA LEU A 219 -13.44 10.99 -7.24
C LEU A 219 -14.88 10.87 -6.74
N SER A 220 -15.61 9.82 -7.08
CA SER A 220 -16.98 9.57 -6.61
C SER A 220 -17.03 9.11 -5.15
N HIS A 221 -15.95 8.49 -4.68
CA HIS A 221 -15.75 8.06 -3.31
C HIS A 221 -14.46 8.68 -2.76
N MET A 222 -14.59 9.45 -1.72
CA MET A 222 -13.47 10.19 -1.15
C MET A 222 -13.13 9.67 0.25
N LEU A 223 -11.86 9.75 0.55
CA LEU A 223 -11.28 9.48 1.85
C LEU A 223 -10.87 10.80 2.47
N VAL A 224 -11.20 11.02 3.73
CA VAL A 224 -10.75 12.18 4.50
C VAL A 224 -9.84 11.69 5.62
N ARG A 225 -8.58 12.15 5.61
CA ARG A 225 -7.66 11.98 6.73
C ARG A 225 -7.80 13.15 7.67
N ALA A 226 -8.37 12.89 8.84
CA ALA A 226 -8.58 13.88 9.88
C ALA A 226 -7.64 13.62 11.05
N PHE A 227 -7.26 14.68 11.78
CA PHE A 227 -6.31 14.61 12.88
C PHE A 227 -6.98 15.04 14.18
N VAL A 228 -7.40 14.07 14.98
CA VAL A 228 -8.12 14.29 16.24
C VAL A 228 -7.15 14.38 17.40
N ASP A 229 -7.34 15.36 18.27
CA ASP A 229 -6.50 15.56 19.45
C ASP A 229 -6.66 14.40 20.46
N GLU A 230 -5.57 14.05 21.15
CA GLU A 230 -5.48 12.90 22.05
C GLU A 230 -6.65 12.77 23.06
N PRO A 231 -7.13 13.86 23.73
CA PRO A 231 -8.24 13.76 24.68
C PRO A 231 -9.57 13.26 24.07
N ASP A 232 -9.76 13.43 22.77
CA ASP A 232 -10.99 13.06 22.08
C ASP A 232 -10.94 11.68 21.41
N ILE A 233 -9.74 11.06 21.32
CA ILE A 233 -9.55 9.77 20.66
C ILE A 233 -10.40 8.66 21.30
N GLY A 234 -10.49 8.65 22.64
CA GLY A 234 -11.28 7.65 23.37
C GLY A 234 -12.78 7.68 23.08
N ARG A 235 -13.27 8.73 22.43
CA ARG A 235 -14.69 8.90 22.03
C ARG A 235 -14.96 8.49 20.60
N LEU A 236 -13.91 8.12 19.84
CA LEU A 236 -14.02 7.69 18.45
C LEU A 236 -14.33 6.21 18.34
N ALA A 237 -15.21 5.88 17.40
CA ALA A 237 -15.52 4.51 17.02
C ALA A 237 -15.76 4.42 15.50
N SER A 238 -15.38 3.29 14.91
CA SER A 238 -15.72 3.01 13.51
C SER A 238 -17.23 2.98 13.32
N GLY A 239 -17.69 3.50 12.18
CA GLY A 239 -19.11 3.62 11.85
C GLY A 239 -19.80 4.88 12.37
N GLN A 240 -19.15 5.71 13.18
CA GLN A 240 -19.69 7.02 13.58
C GLN A 240 -19.92 7.90 12.36
N LYS A 241 -21.04 8.64 12.35
CA LYS A 241 -21.36 9.58 11.29
C LYS A 241 -20.43 10.79 11.34
N ILE A 242 -20.07 11.28 10.17
CA ILE A 242 -19.31 12.53 10.02
C ILE A 242 -20.06 13.51 9.12
N GLU A 243 -19.82 14.77 9.38
CA GLU A 243 -20.18 15.90 8.53
C GLU A 243 -18.90 16.60 8.09
N VAL A 244 -18.74 16.78 6.77
CA VAL A 244 -17.58 17.43 6.17
C VAL A 244 -18.03 18.73 5.52
N THR A 245 -17.30 19.81 5.81
CA THR A 245 -17.55 21.15 5.25
C THR A 245 -16.29 21.65 4.55
N TRP A 246 -16.48 22.40 3.47
CA TRP A 246 -15.41 23.03 2.73
C TRP A 246 -15.68 24.52 2.57
N ASP A 247 -14.74 25.36 2.97
CA ASP A 247 -14.93 26.82 2.99
C ASP A 247 -15.16 27.42 1.59
N ALA A 248 -14.64 26.76 0.53
CA ALA A 248 -14.89 27.21 -0.83
C ALA A 248 -16.34 26.99 -1.32
N LEU A 249 -17.10 26.13 -0.63
CA LEU A 249 -18.52 25.88 -0.91
C LEU A 249 -19.35 26.01 0.37
N PRO A 250 -19.52 27.23 0.90
CA PRO A 250 -20.20 27.46 2.16
C PRO A 250 -21.66 27.00 2.09
N GLY A 251 -22.13 26.41 3.19
CA GLY A 251 -23.49 25.88 3.31
C GLY A 251 -23.67 24.47 2.73
N ARG A 252 -22.65 23.89 2.09
CA ARG A 252 -22.68 22.51 1.65
C ARG A 252 -22.05 21.59 2.69
N ILE A 253 -22.71 20.48 2.95
CA ILE A 253 -22.26 19.44 3.87
C ILE A 253 -22.22 18.11 3.12
N TRP A 254 -21.09 17.44 3.17
CA TRP A 254 -20.96 16.04 2.76
C TRP A 254 -21.05 15.16 4.01
N THR A 255 -21.77 14.07 3.89
CA THR A 255 -21.92 13.11 4.98
C THR A 255 -21.14 11.83 4.69
N GLY A 256 -20.62 11.22 5.72
CA GLY A 256 -19.86 10.00 5.61
C GLY A 256 -19.77 9.27 6.94
N VAL A 257 -18.81 8.36 7.03
CA VAL A 257 -18.59 7.56 8.24
C VAL A 257 -17.11 7.45 8.57
N VAL A 258 -16.81 7.29 9.85
CA VAL A 258 -15.48 6.93 10.34
C VAL A 258 -15.18 5.50 9.91
N SER A 259 -14.17 5.30 9.09
CA SER A 259 -13.74 3.96 8.62
C SER A 259 -12.73 3.36 9.57
N THR A 260 -11.72 4.14 9.97
CA THR A 260 -10.63 3.66 10.82
C THR A 260 -10.35 4.65 11.92
N VAL A 261 -10.28 4.16 13.16
CA VAL A 261 -9.85 4.93 14.32
C VAL A 261 -8.33 4.78 14.53
N PRO A 262 -7.66 5.77 15.15
CA PRO A 262 -6.22 5.73 15.34
C PRO A 262 -5.81 4.61 16.30
N SER A 263 -4.78 3.86 15.92
CA SER A 263 -4.12 2.87 16.79
C SER A 263 -2.90 3.45 17.53
N THR A 264 -2.47 4.65 17.15
CA THR A 264 -1.31 5.35 17.73
C THR A 264 -1.49 6.85 17.62
N VAL A 265 -0.80 7.59 18.46
CA VAL A 265 -0.74 9.06 18.40
C VAL A 265 0.62 9.48 17.85
N LYS A 266 0.62 10.61 17.13
CA LYS A 266 1.82 11.24 16.57
C LYS A 266 1.87 12.70 16.99
N LEU A 267 3.07 13.19 17.22
CA LEU A 267 3.27 14.62 17.46
C LEU A 267 3.14 15.38 16.14
N ARG A 268 2.21 16.35 16.08
CA ARG A 268 2.02 17.25 14.94
C ARG A 268 2.05 18.70 15.42
N GLY A 269 3.17 19.36 15.14
CA GLY A 269 3.46 20.65 15.79
C GLY A 269 3.63 20.48 17.29
N ALA A 270 2.79 21.14 18.10
CA ALA A 270 2.82 21.07 19.55
C ALA A 270 1.71 20.18 20.15
N ARG A 271 0.97 19.42 19.33
CA ARG A 271 -0.17 18.60 19.75
C ARG A 271 0.03 17.13 19.44
N ASN A 272 -0.40 16.26 20.37
CA ASN A 272 -0.53 14.85 20.14
C ASN A 272 -1.87 14.58 19.43
N VAL A 273 -1.82 13.98 18.26
CA VAL A 273 -3.01 13.70 17.43
C VAL A 273 -3.04 12.26 16.98
N GLY A 274 -4.25 11.72 16.90
CA GLY A 274 -4.54 10.45 16.22
C GLY A 274 -5.06 10.71 14.81
N GLU A 275 -4.58 9.93 13.84
CA GLU A 275 -5.06 9.99 12.45
C GLU A 275 -6.30 9.13 12.31
N VAL A 276 -7.42 9.76 11.95
CA VAL A 276 -8.72 9.14 11.68
C VAL A 276 -8.96 9.14 10.19
N THR A 277 -9.35 8.01 9.65
CA THR A 277 -9.76 7.91 8.25
C THR A 277 -11.26 7.81 8.15
N CYS A 278 -11.84 8.67 7.35
CA CYS A 278 -13.27 8.72 7.09
C CYS A 278 -13.55 8.53 5.60
N THR A 279 -14.66 7.90 5.27
CA THR A 279 -15.12 7.74 3.89
C THR A 279 -16.41 8.50 3.68
N LEU A 280 -16.55 9.10 2.51
CA LEU A 280 -17.74 9.81 2.11
C LEU A 280 -18.00 9.67 0.61
N ASP A 281 -19.26 9.87 0.23
CA ASP A 281 -19.69 9.89 -1.17
C ASP A 281 -19.62 11.32 -1.74
N ASN A 282 -19.12 11.43 -2.98
CA ASN A 282 -18.96 12.67 -3.71
C ASN A 282 -19.58 12.54 -5.12
N HIS A 283 -20.84 12.11 -5.19
CA HIS A 283 -21.51 11.79 -6.47
C HIS A 283 -21.58 12.96 -7.44
N ASP A 284 -21.59 14.18 -6.94
CA ASP A 284 -21.61 15.40 -7.76
C ASP A 284 -20.22 15.90 -8.15
N LEU A 285 -19.16 15.23 -7.73
CA LEU A 285 -17.74 15.50 -8.02
C LEU A 285 -17.29 16.93 -7.64
N ARG A 286 -18.00 17.58 -6.71
CA ARG A 286 -17.69 18.97 -6.31
C ARG A 286 -16.65 19.06 -5.21
N LEU A 287 -16.47 18.03 -4.43
CA LEU A 287 -15.38 17.95 -3.46
C LEU A 287 -14.11 17.54 -4.18
N LEU A 288 -13.15 18.44 -4.25
CA LEU A 288 -11.92 18.21 -4.98
C LEU A 288 -10.90 17.43 -4.13
N PRO A 289 -10.03 16.62 -4.74
CA PRO A 289 -8.92 16.00 -4.04
C PRO A 289 -7.92 17.05 -3.55
N ASN A 290 -7.15 16.68 -2.54
CA ASN A 290 -6.09 17.48 -1.93
C ASN A 290 -6.54 18.77 -1.20
N VAL A 291 -7.83 19.06 -1.08
CA VAL A 291 -8.32 20.21 -0.32
C VAL A 291 -8.35 19.94 1.19
N ASN A 292 -8.21 21.01 1.97
CA ASN A 292 -8.43 20.96 3.41
C ASN A 292 -9.91 21.23 3.70
N VAL A 293 -10.46 20.47 4.65
CA VAL A 293 -11.87 20.47 5.02
C VAL A 293 -12.02 20.46 6.54
N GLY A 294 -13.14 21.05 7.02
CA GLY A 294 -13.60 20.85 8.38
C GLY A 294 -14.31 19.49 8.48
N VAL A 295 -13.99 18.74 9.52
CA VAL A 295 -14.57 17.42 9.81
C VAL A 295 -15.22 17.47 11.19
N THR A 296 -16.50 17.17 11.26
CA THR A 296 -17.23 17.03 12.52
C THR A 296 -17.69 15.59 12.67
N VAL A 297 -17.12 14.89 13.66
CA VAL A 297 -17.52 13.52 14.00
C VAL A 297 -18.64 13.60 15.04
N ILE A 298 -19.77 12.93 14.79
CA ILE A 298 -20.87 12.78 15.74
C ILE A 298 -20.54 11.59 16.64
N SER A 299 -19.89 11.90 17.78
CA SER A 299 -19.40 10.85 18.70
C SER A 299 -20.53 10.16 19.47
N ALA A 300 -21.61 10.89 19.77
CA ALA A 300 -22.84 10.35 20.34
C ALA A 300 -24.02 11.25 20.00
N GLU A 301 -25.19 10.67 19.84
CA GLU A 301 -26.46 11.37 19.58
C GLU A 301 -27.58 10.67 20.32
N HIS A 302 -28.27 11.44 21.21
CA HIS A 302 -29.46 10.99 21.90
C HIS A 302 -30.65 11.87 21.51
N SER A 303 -31.78 11.27 21.23
CA SER A 303 -33.00 11.99 20.84
C SER A 303 -34.09 11.81 21.87
N GLY A 304 -34.88 12.89 22.11
CA GLY A 304 -36.01 12.85 23.03
C GLY A 304 -35.62 12.75 24.51
N VAL A 305 -34.41 13.16 24.85
CA VAL A 305 -33.89 13.16 26.22
C VAL A 305 -34.12 14.52 26.91
N LEU A 306 -34.09 14.53 28.25
CA LEU A 306 -34.16 15.77 28.99
C LEU A 306 -32.86 16.56 28.85
N THR A 307 -32.94 17.77 28.35
CA THR A 307 -31.79 18.65 28.11
C THR A 307 -31.87 19.90 28.95
N LEU A 308 -30.71 20.34 29.42
CA LEU A 308 -30.57 21.56 30.21
C LEU A 308 -29.34 22.33 29.69
N LEU A 309 -29.38 23.66 29.78
CA LEU A 309 -28.18 24.48 29.48
C LEU A 309 -27.06 24.12 30.42
N ARG A 310 -25.85 23.86 29.84
CA ARG A 310 -24.67 23.45 30.63
C ARG A 310 -24.32 24.41 31.75
N GLU A 311 -24.51 25.70 31.53
CA GLU A 311 -24.22 26.74 32.55
C GLU A 311 -25.12 26.68 33.78
N ALA A 312 -26.25 25.94 33.73
CA ALA A 312 -27.12 25.72 34.88
C ALA A 312 -26.61 24.62 35.82
N VAL A 313 -25.75 23.70 35.29
CA VAL A 313 -25.19 22.59 36.06
C VAL A 313 -23.91 23.04 36.76
N ARG A 314 -23.81 22.79 38.04
CA ARG A 314 -22.67 23.07 38.89
C ARG A 314 -22.09 21.77 39.42
N ILE A 315 -20.81 21.79 39.77
CA ILE A 315 -20.12 20.62 40.30
C ILE A 315 -19.62 21.01 41.70
N ASP A 316 -19.93 20.17 42.66
CA ASP A 316 -19.41 20.25 44.02
C ASP A 316 -18.63 18.94 44.30
N ASP A 317 -17.31 19.05 44.45
CA ASP A 317 -16.36 17.93 44.39
C ASP A 317 -16.50 17.12 43.09
N THR A 318 -17.30 16.07 43.08
CA THR A 318 -17.55 15.21 41.90
C THR A 318 -19.04 15.07 41.54
N LYS A 319 -19.91 15.73 42.34
CA LYS A 319 -21.37 15.56 42.16
C LYS A 319 -21.97 16.77 41.44
N PRO A 320 -22.57 16.54 40.27
CA PRO A 320 -23.31 17.59 39.58
C PRO A 320 -24.62 17.89 40.29
N TYR A 321 -24.92 19.19 40.40
CA TYR A 321 -26.15 19.68 40.99
C TYR A 321 -26.65 20.92 40.27
N VAL A 322 -27.91 21.25 40.49
CA VAL A 322 -28.57 22.45 40.01
C VAL A 322 -29.34 23.15 41.10
N TYR A 323 -29.69 24.43 40.92
CA TYR A 323 -30.67 25.12 41.75
C TYR A 323 -31.98 25.17 41.04
N GLN A 324 -32.92 24.29 41.42
CA GLN A 324 -34.30 24.30 40.95
C GLN A 324 -35.09 25.41 41.62
N VAL A 325 -35.92 26.16 40.89
CA VAL A 325 -36.85 27.12 41.44
C VAL A 325 -38.16 26.41 41.76
N VAL A 326 -38.52 26.36 43.03
CA VAL A 326 -39.80 25.79 43.53
C VAL A 326 -40.42 26.75 44.50
N ASP A 327 -41.66 27.20 44.24
CA ASP A 327 -42.42 28.13 45.11
C ASP A 327 -41.61 29.42 45.44
N ASP A 328 -40.97 30.01 44.39
CA ASP A 328 -40.10 31.19 44.50
C ASP A 328 -38.89 31.02 45.40
N GLU A 329 -38.47 29.80 45.69
CA GLU A 329 -37.25 29.48 46.45
C GLU A 329 -36.29 28.61 45.62
N LEU A 330 -34.96 28.80 45.84
CA LEU A 330 -33.92 27.94 45.26
C LEU A 330 -33.80 26.67 46.08
N LYS A 331 -33.95 25.51 45.42
CA LYS A 331 -33.66 24.21 46.06
C LYS A 331 -32.51 23.53 45.34
N ARG A 332 -31.46 23.28 46.06
CA ARG A 332 -30.34 22.49 45.56
C ARG A 332 -30.79 21.04 45.27
N ARG A 333 -30.63 20.62 44.03
CA ARG A 333 -30.93 19.26 43.60
C ARG A 333 -29.72 18.60 42.97
N GLU A 334 -29.33 17.45 43.51
CA GLU A 334 -28.35 16.58 42.80
C GLU A 334 -29.00 16.04 41.52
N VAL A 335 -28.23 16.00 40.46
CA VAL A 335 -28.64 15.51 39.14
C VAL A 335 -27.65 14.49 38.61
N GLU A 336 -28.14 13.56 37.84
CA GLU A 336 -27.27 12.68 37.07
C GLU A 336 -27.22 13.18 35.64
N VAL A 337 -25.99 13.30 35.11
CA VAL A 337 -25.73 13.76 33.74
C VAL A 337 -25.08 12.63 32.95
N SER A 338 -25.43 12.50 31.68
CA SER A 338 -24.87 11.54 30.77
C SER A 338 -24.11 12.29 29.66
N LEU A 339 -24.74 12.53 28.53
CA LEU A 339 -24.12 13.21 27.39
C LEU A 339 -24.07 14.73 27.66
N GLN A 340 -22.91 15.34 27.29
CA GLN A 340 -22.76 16.78 27.35
C GLN A 340 -22.01 17.33 26.11
N ASN A 341 -22.36 18.53 25.75
CA ASN A 341 -21.67 19.31 24.74
C ASN A 341 -21.33 20.72 25.25
N LEU A 342 -20.95 21.63 24.36
CA LEU A 342 -20.55 22.98 24.76
C LEU A 342 -21.70 23.80 25.39
N THR A 343 -22.95 23.55 25.00
CA THR A 343 -24.12 24.37 25.37
C THR A 343 -25.11 23.63 26.27
N GLN A 344 -25.23 22.33 26.16
CA GLN A 344 -26.26 21.53 26.81
C GLN A 344 -25.68 20.28 27.49
N VAL A 345 -26.43 19.78 28.45
CA VAL A 345 -26.23 18.49 29.11
C VAL A 345 -27.51 17.68 29.11
N GLU A 346 -27.38 16.37 28.98
CA GLU A 346 -28.46 15.42 29.18
C GLU A 346 -28.63 15.11 30.66
N ILE A 347 -29.87 15.23 31.16
CA ILE A 347 -30.23 14.90 32.55
C ILE A 347 -30.91 13.53 32.52
N THR A 348 -30.32 12.55 33.22
CA THR A 348 -30.87 11.20 33.34
C THR A 348 -31.70 11.00 34.61
N ALA A 349 -31.38 11.75 35.68
CA ALA A 349 -32.13 11.71 36.94
C ALA A 349 -32.06 13.03 37.68
N GLY A 350 -33.00 13.27 38.57
CA GLY A 350 -33.02 14.44 39.48
C GLY A 350 -33.94 15.60 39.05
N LEU A 351 -34.34 15.69 37.80
CA LEU A 351 -35.26 16.72 37.28
C LEU A 351 -36.37 16.13 36.42
N SER A 352 -37.48 16.83 36.38
CA SER A 352 -38.60 16.53 35.43
C SER A 352 -38.62 17.50 34.27
N GLU A 353 -39.33 17.16 33.20
CA GLU A 353 -39.60 18.06 32.08
C GLU A 353 -40.34 19.33 32.58
N ASN A 354 -40.00 20.47 32.00
CA ASN A 354 -40.48 21.79 32.39
C ASN A 354 -40.05 22.29 33.79
N ALA A 355 -39.15 21.56 34.47
CA ALA A 355 -38.57 22.10 35.70
C ALA A 355 -37.79 23.41 35.45
N VAL A 356 -38.03 24.44 36.25
CA VAL A 356 -37.34 25.73 36.14
C VAL A 356 -36.06 25.70 36.95
N VAL A 357 -34.93 26.01 36.35
CA VAL A 357 -33.57 25.93 36.92
C VAL A 357 -32.90 27.29 36.83
N ALA A 358 -32.25 27.73 37.88
CA ALA A 358 -31.50 28.99 37.89
C ALA A 358 -30.17 28.87 37.14
N LEU A 359 -29.91 29.79 36.23
CA LEU A 359 -28.64 29.93 35.50
C LEU A 359 -27.65 30.74 36.34
N SER A 360 -27.99 31.95 36.64
CA SER A 360 -27.13 32.89 37.36
C SER A 360 -27.93 33.89 38.18
N SER A 361 -27.30 34.50 39.21
CA SER A 361 -27.86 35.68 39.86
C SER A 361 -27.82 36.87 38.91
N ALA A 362 -28.91 37.58 38.77
CA ALA A 362 -28.95 38.87 38.07
C ALA A 362 -28.45 40.03 38.98
N ASP A 363 -28.33 39.80 40.29
CA ASP A 363 -27.80 40.78 41.24
C ASP A 363 -26.28 40.58 41.33
N ALA A 364 -25.50 41.63 41.03
CA ALA A 364 -24.03 41.56 41.06
C ALA A 364 -23.51 41.06 42.41
N ASN A 365 -22.57 40.12 42.39
CA ASN A 365 -21.87 39.53 43.55
C ASN A 365 -22.73 38.75 44.56
N LYS A 366 -23.95 38.34 44.24
CA LYS A 366 -24.75 37.46 45.11
C LYS A 366 -24.69 36.01 44.56
N PRO A 367 -24.03 35.09 45.21
CA PRO A 367 -24.04 33.67 44.82
C PRO A 367 -25.45 33.09 45.00
N LEU A 368 -25.77 32.08 44.21
CA LEU A 368 -26.98 31.27 44.41
C LEU A 368 -26.76 30.42 45.67
N VAL A 369 -27.71 30.48 46.58
CA VAL A 369 -27.67 29.77 47.88
C VAL A 369 -28.97 28.99 48.04
N ASP A 370 -28.87 27.79 48.58
CA ASP A 370 -30.02 26.94 48.88
C ASP A 370 -30.99 27.63 49.83
N GLY A 371 -32.31 27.50 49.59
CA GLY A 371 -33.35 28.16 50.41
C GLY A 371 -33.55 29.67 50.15
N ALA A 372 -32.78 30.28 49.25
CA ALA A 372 -32.93 31.71 48.94
C ALA A 372 -34.21 32.02 48.17
N ARG A 373 -35.01 33.02 48.62
CA ARG A 373 -36.16 33.52 47.86
C ARG A 373 -35.71 34.30 46.64
N VAL A 374 -36.29 33.96 45.50
CA VAL A 374 -35.92 34.49 44.18
C VAL A 374 -37.11 35.07 43.43
N LYS A 375 -36.80 36.03 42.57
CA LYS A 375 -37.70 36.52 41.54
C LYS A 375 -37.08 36.22 40.19
N VAL A 376 -37.79 35.45 39.39
CA VAL A 376 -37.35 35.10 38.02
C VAL A 376 -37.36 36.38 37.18
N VAL A 377 -36.27 36.59 36.45
CA VAL A 377 -36.13 37.65 35.47
C VAL A 377 -35.75 37.03 34.13
N PRO A 378 -36.27 37.56 32.99
CA PRO A 378 -35.99 37.01 31.65
C PRO A 378 -34.51 37.04 31.29
#